data_065b7fde6cc9a085630258877c8a06d4
#
_entry.id   065b7fde6cc9a085630258877c8a06d4
#
_cell.length_a   1.000
_cell.length_b   1.000
_cell.length_c   1.000
_cell.angle_alpha   90.00
_cell.angle_beta   90.00
_cell.angle_gamma   90.00
#
_symmetry.space_group_name_H-M   'P 1'
#
loop_
_entity.id
_entity.type
_entity.pdbx_description
1 polymer ?
#
loop_
_entity_poly.entity_id
_entity_poly.type
_entity_poly.pdbx_seq_one_letter_code
_entity_poly.pdbx_strand_id
1 'polypeptide(L)'
;MARIHDTAKSTLALRQRKRFLLSQLHIRPDSLRASLVERFSRCGKANCHCHHGGDKHGPFYYLTQCLAVGKVNKFLLKTDAQQRTARRAIEHYRRLQEQLEELSQINAQLLRREEPLGGD
;
A
#
# COMPACT_ATOMS: atom_id res chain seq x y z
N MET A 1 -11.59 5.19 4.26
CA MET A 1 -12.02 4.31 3.17
C MET A 1 -13.52 4.46 2.95
N ALA A 2 -13.90 4.63 1.70
CA ALA A 2 -15.31 4.79 1.34
C ALA A 2 -16.06 3.47 1.51
N ARG A 3 -17.25 3.54 2.08
CA ARG A 3 -18.15 2.40 2.19
C ARG A 3 -19.11 2.36 1.03
N ILE A 4 -19.33 1.18 0.50
CA ILE A 4 -20.39 0.96 -0.46
C ILE A 4 -21.68 0.71 0.33
N HIS A 5 -22.63 1.62 0.19
CA HIS A 5 -23.90 1.48 0.87
C HIS A 5 -24.84 0.58 0.08
N ASP A 6 -25.47 -0.36 0.77
CA ASP A 6 -26.32 -1.36 0.13
C ASP A 6 -27.49 -0.74 -0.64
N THR A 7 -28.01 0.37 -0.16
CA THR A 7 -29.14 1.05 -0.80
C THR A 7 -28.74 1.90 -2.00
N ALA A 8 -27.44 2.17 -2.18
CA ALA A 8 -26.95 3.12 -3.18
C ALA A 8 -26.86 2.53 -4.58
N LYS A 9 -26.78 1.20 -4.72
CA LYS A 9 -26.54 0.55 -6.01
C LYS A 9 -27.44 -0.67 -6.19
N SER A 10 -27.90 -0.87 -7.43
CA SER A 10 -28.64 -2.07 -7.79
C SER A 10 -27.72 -3.29 -7.80
N THR A 11 -28.30 -4.47 -7.69
CA THR A 11 -27.54 -5.72 -7.81
C THR A 11 -26.84 -5.81 -9.17
N LEU A 12 -27.51 -5.36 -10.24
CA LEU A 12 -26.89 -5.31 -11.56
C LEU A 12 -25.67 -4.42 -11.60
N ALA A 13 -25.75 -3.22 -11.00
CA ALA A 13 -24.63 -2.29 -10.94
C ALA A 13 -23.46 -2.88 -10.16
N LEU A 14 -23.73 -3.55 -9.05
CA LEU A 14 -22.69 -4.23 -8.26
C LEU A 14 -22.00 -5.31 -9.09
N ARG A 15 -22.78 -6.12 -9.83
CA ARG A 15 -22.21 -7.18 -10.66
C ARG A 15 -21.38 -6.62 -11.82
N GLN A 16 -21.83 -5.54 -12.42
CA GLN A 16 -21.09 -4.87 -13.49
C GLN A 16 -19.76 -4.33 -12.97
N ARG A 17 -19.78 -3.69 -11.79
CA ARG A 17 -18.57 -3.19 -11.17
C ARG A 17 -17.61 -4.32 -10.80
N LYS A 18 -18.13 -5.41 -10.26
CA LYS A 18 -17.35 -6.60 -9.93
C LYS A 18 -16.65 -7.16 -11.16
N ARG A 19 -17.37 -7.29 -12.26
CA ARG A 19 -16.82 -7.80 -13.50
C ARG A 19 -15.71 -6.90 -14.03
N PHE A 20 -15.93 -5.58 -13.95
CA PHE A 20 -14.90 -4.62 -14.35
C PHE A 20 -13.65 -4.75 -13.47
N LEU A 21 -13.82 -4.81 -12.15
CA LEU A 21 -12.69 -4.99 -11.23
C LEU A 21 -11.89 -6.23 -11.54
N LEU A 22 -12.57 -7.36 -11.76
CA LEU A 22 -11.90 -8.62 -12.07
C LEU A 22 -11.12 -8.53 -13.38
N SER A 23 -11.61 -7.78 -14.36
CA SER A 23 -10.91 -7.57 -15.62
C SER A 23 -9.68 -6.69 -15.47
N GLN A 24 -9.66 -5.81 -14.47
CA GLN A 24 -8.56 -4.89 -14.20
C GLN A 24 -7.56 -5.43 -13.18
N LEU A 25 -7.96 -6.47 -12.46
CA LEU A 25 -7.12 -7.02 -11.40
C LEU A 25 -5.87 -7.66 -11.99
N HIS A 26 -4.72 -7.17 -11.57
CA HIS A 26 -3.45 -7.64 -12.11
C HIS A 26 -2.40 -7.63 -11.01
N ILE A 27 -1.81 -8.78 -10.76
CA ILE A 27 -0.74 -8.91 -9.77
C ILE A 27 0.58 -8.68 -10.49
N ARG A 28 1.25 -7.59 -10.15
CA ARG A 28 2.55 -7.27 -10.71
C ARG A 28 3.64 -7.99 -9.91
N PRO A 29 4.66 -8.53 -10.59
CA PRO A 29 5.67 -9.34 -9.90
C PRO A 29 6.49 -8.55 -8.88
N ASP A 30 6.55 -7.22 -9.01
CA ASP A 30 7.29 -6.37 -8.07
C ASP A 30 6.43 -5.83 -6.92
N SER A 31 5.21 -6.33 -6.74
CA SER A 31 4.31 -5.84 -5.69
C SER A 31 4.96 -6.02 -4.30
N LEU A 32 4.98 -4.94 -3.53
CA LEU A 32 5.67 -4.91 -2.25
C LEU A 32 4.81 -4.22 -1.18
N ARG A 33 4.46 -4.97 -0.13
CA ARG A 33 3.74 -4.43 1.01
C ARG A 33 4.75 -3.88 2.03
N ALA A 34 4.98 -2.59 1.96
CA ALA A 34 5.95 -1.93 2.83
C ALA A 34 5.65 -0.44 2.91
N SER A 35 6.38 0.26 3.75
CA SER A 35 6.31 1.72 3.87
C SER A 35 7.70 2.30 3.70
N LEU A 36 7.77 3.51 3.18
CA LEU A 36 9.00 4.29 3.15
C LEU A 36 8.99 5.30 4.28
N VAL A 37 10.06 5.33 5.03
CA VAL A 37 10.24 6.28 6.13
C VAL A 37 11.41 7.19 5.78
N GLU A 38 11.13 8.48 5.74
CA GLU A 38 12.15 9.51 5.54
C GLU A 38 12.71 9.93 6.90
N ARG A 39 14.02 9.93 7.02
CA ARG A 39 14.68 10.33 8.25
C ARG A 39 15.81 11.31 8.00
N PHE A 40 15.96 12.20 8.95
CA PHE A 40 17.11 13.10 9.09
C PHE A 40 17.76 12.78 10.42
N SER A 41 19.09 12.68 10.43
CA SER A 41 19.80 12.32 11.66
C SER A 41 21.12 13.05 11.76
N ARG A 42 21.59 13.20 13.00
CA ARG A 42 22.94 13.67 13.26
C ARG A 42 23.93 12.55 13.06
N CYS A 43 25.10 12.86 12.50
CA CYS A 43 26.11 11.84 12.28
C CYS A 43 26.84 11.51 13.59
N GLY A 44 27.67 10.45 13.55
CA GLY A 44 28.45 10.05 14.73
C GLY A 44 29.65 10.93 15.04
N LYS A 45 29.96 11.92 14.22
CA LYS A 45 31.12 12.78 14.41
C LYS A 45 30.74 13.98 15.28
N ALA A 46 31.24 14.05 16.48
CA ALA A 46 30.90 15.11 17.42
C ALA A 46 31.29 16.52 16.94
N ASN A 47 32.29 16.64 16.08
CA ASN A 47 32.75 17.92 15.54
C ASN A 47 32.03 18.32 14.24
N CYS A 48 31.02 17.56 13.82
CA CYS A 48 30.26 17.90 12.64
C CYS A 48 29.29 19.05 12.93
N HIS A 49 29.06 19.90 11.93
CA HIS A 49 28.15 21.05 12.06
C HIS A 49 26.74 20.66 12.49
N CYS A 50 26.28 19.45 12.20
CA CYS A 50 24.95 18.98 12.60
C CYS A 50 24.78 18.90 14.13
N HIS A 51 25.88 18.84 14.88
CA HIS A 51 25.88 18.86 16.34
C HIS A 51 26.03 20.28 16.93
N HIS A 52 26.24 21.28 16.07
CA HIS A 52 26.54 22.65 16.48
C HIS A 52 25.56 23.63 15.83
N GLY A 53 24.30 23.28 15.76
CA GLY A 53 23.26 24.15 15.22
C GLY A 53 23.08 24.07 13.72
N GLY A 54 23.86 23.23 13.03
CA GLY A 54 23.66 22.99 11.60
C GLY A 54 22.55 21.99 11.32
N ASP A 55 22.18 21.86 10.05
CA ASP A 55 21.16 20.93 9.64
C ASP A 55 21.57 19.48 9.87
N LYS A 56 20.62 18.64 10.20
CA LYS A 56 20.82 17.21 10.26
C LYS A 56 21.12 16.67 8.86
N HIS A 57 21.82 15.52 8.83
CA HIS A 57 22.08 14.82 7.57
C HIS A 57 20.83 14.11 7.09
N GLY A 58 20.67 14.01 5.80
CA GLY A 58 19.56 13.35 5.14
C GLY A 58 19.08 14.14 3.94
N PRO A 59 17.93 13.69 3.35
CA PRO A 59 17.07 12.62 3.87
C PRO A 59 17.64 11.22 3.63
N PHE A 60 17.39 10.35 4.59
CA PHE A 60 17.66 8.92 4.47
C PHE A 60 16.32 8.20 4.36
N TYR A 61 16.22 7.29 3.41
CA TYR A 61 14.98 6.55 3.20
C TYR A 61 15.15 5.11 3.62
N TYR A 62 14.28 4.67 4.53
CA TYR A 62 14.25 3.29 5.03
C TYR A 62 12.99 2.61 4.54
N LEU A 63 13.15 1.40 4.07
CA LEU A 63 11.99 0.54 3.82
C LEU A 63 11.64 -0.17 5.11
N THR A 64 10.37 -0.13 5.47
CA THR A 64 9.87 -0.75 6.68
C THR A 64 8.73 -1.69 6.33
N GLN A 65 8.85 -2.94 6.75
CA GLN A 65 7.84 -3.95 6.49
C GLN A 65 7.54 -4.69 7.79
N CYS A 66 6.29 -4.63 8.23
CA CYS A 66 5.85 -5.38 9.39
C CYS A 66 5.54 -6.81 8.97
N LEU A 67 6.28 -7.77 9.54
CA LEU A 67 6.12 -9.19 9.20
C LEU A 67 5.13 -9.89 10.12
N ALA A 68 5.17 -9.52 11.41
CA ALA A 68 4.29 -10.02 12.44
C ALA A 68 4.37 -9.06 13.63
N VAL A 69 3.53 -9.29 14.64
CA VAL A 69 3.60 -8.48 15.86
C VAL A 69 5.02 -8.56 16.43
N GLY A 70 5.67 -7.42 16.59
CA GLY A 70 7.02 -7.34 17.11
C GLY A 70 8.11 -7.70 16.10
N LYS A 71 7.78 -8.05 14.87
CA LYS A 71 8.76 -8.39 13.83
C LYS A 71 8.69 -7.39 12.70
N VAL A 72 9.73 -6.59 12.56
CA VAL A 72 9.83 -5.57 11.54
C VAL A 72 11.08 -5.77 10.72
N ASN A 73 10.93 -5.84 9.39
CA ASN A 73 12.04 -5.81 8.47
C ASN A 73 12.28 -4.35 8.10
N LYS A 74 13.49 -3.86 8.34
CA LYS A 74 13.83 -2.45 8.09
C LYS A 74 15.24 -2.36 7.54
N PHE A 75 15.40 -1.63 6.45
CA PHE A 75 16.74 -1.42 5.89
C PHE A 75 16.79 -0.11 5.10
N LEU A 76 17.99 0.41 4.98
CA LEU A 76 18.26 1.66 4.27
C LEU A 76 18.25 1.43 2.76
N LEU A 77 17.56 2.30 2.04
CA LEU A 77 17.62 2.37 0.58
C LEU A 77 18.76 3.31 0.18
N LYS A 78 19.83 2.73 -0.33
CA LYS A 78 21.09 3.45 -0.50
C LYS A 78 21.16 4.29 -1.77
N THR A 79 20.40 3.94 -2.80
CA THR A 79 20.47 4.61 -4.10
C THR A 79 19.13 5.17 -4.51
N ASP A 80 19.15 6.18 -5.38
CA ASP A 80 17.92 6.74 -5.95
C ASP A 80 17.17 5.69 -6.76
N ALA A 81 17.90 4.82 -7.45
CA ALA A 81 17.30 3.73 -8.22
C ALA A 81 16.53 2.77 -7.31
N GLN A 82 17.12 2.41 -6.18
CA GLN A 82 16.48 1.57 -5.16
C GLN A 82 15.20 2.22 -4.62
N GLN A 83 15.28 3.51 -4.35
CA GLN A 83 14.13 4.26 -3.84
C GLN A 83 12.99 4.32 -4.86
N ARG A 84 13.31 4.58 -6.13
CA ARG A 84 12.28 4.60 -7.18
C ARG A 84 11.64 3.22 -7.37
N THR A 85 12.44 2.18 -7.34
CA THR A 85 11.94 0.80 -7.43
C THR A 85 11.00 0.48 -6.29
N ALA A 86 11.39 0.84 -5.06
CA ALA A 86 10.56 0.62 -3.88
C ALA A 86 9.23 1.37 -3.95
N ARG A 87 9.26 2.65 -4.37
CA ARG A 87 8.03 3.45 -4.49
C ARG A 87 7.06 2.85 -5.49
N ARG A 88 7.57 2.40 -6.63
CA ARG A 88 6.74 1.75 -7.66
C ARG A 88 6.15 0.45 -7.14
N ALA A 89 6.96 -0.36 -6.51
CA ALA A 89 6.55 -1.66 -5.97
C ALA A 89 5.47 -1.50 -4.89
N ILE A 90 5.64 -0.53 -4.01
CA ILE A 90 4.67 -0.22 -2.96
C ILE A 90 3.36 0.26 -3.59
N GLU A 91 3.43 1.11 -4.61
CA GLU A 91 2.23 1.61 -5.30
C GLU A 91 1.47 0.47 -5.99
N HIS A 92 2.19 -0.47 -6.61
CA HIS A 92 1.56 -1.64 -7.23
C HIS A 92 0.79 -2.47 -6.22
N TYR A 93 1.38 -2.69 -5.04
CA TYR A 93 0.70 -3.43 -3.99
C TYR A 93 -0.51 -2.68 -3.45
N ARG A 94 -0.37 -1.38 -3.22
CA ARG A 94 -1.46 -0.56 -2.71
C ARG A 94 -2.66 -0.57 -3.64
N ARG A 95 -2.42 -0.45 -4.94
CA ARG A 95 -3.50 -0.50 -5.94
C ARG A 95 -4.21 -1.84 -5.93
N LEU A 96 -3.46 -2.93 -5.87
CA LEU A 96 -4.03 -4.27 -5.78
C LEU A 96 -4.88 -4.40 -4.51
N GLN A 97 -4.37 -3.91 -3.39
CA GLN A 97 -5.08 -3.96 -2.11
C GLN A 97 -6.39 -3.19 -2.16
N GLU A 98 -6.41 -2.01 -2.79
CA GLU A 98 -7.63 -1.22 -2.97
C GLU A 98 -8.65 -1.96 -3.83
N GLN A 99 -8.20 -2.61 -4.90
CA GLN A 99 -9.09 -3.38 -5.77
C GLN A 99 -9.68 -4.58 -5.05
N LEU A 100 -8.88 -5.30 -4.28
CA LEU A 100 -9.36 -6.43 -3.48
C LEU A 100 -10.33 -5.99 -2.40
N GLU A 101 -10.09 -4.84 -1.79
CA GLU A 101 -10.99 -4.29 -0.78
C GLU A 101 -12.35 -3.92 -1.39
N GLU A 102 -12.36 -3.30 -2.54
CA GLU A 102 -13.62 -2.97 -3.23
C GLU A 102 -14.37 -4.25 -3.60
N LEU A 103 -13.67 -5.24 -4.13
CA LEU A 103 -14.27 -6.54 -4.45
C LEU A 103 -14.90 -7.18 -3.22
N SER A 104 -14.20 -7.14 -2.09
CA SER A 104 -14.69 -7.66 -0.82
C SER A 104 -15.98 -6.96 -0.39
N GLN A 105 -16.03 -5.63 -0.51
CA GLN A 105 -17.20 -4.86 -0.14
C GLN A 105 -18.40 -5.18 -1.04
N ILE A 106 -18.17 -5.34 -2.34
CA ILE A 106 -19.22 -5.75 -3.28
C ILE A 106 -19.77 -7.12 -2.91
N ASN A 107 -18.87 -8.07 -2.65
CA ASN A 107 -19.29 -9.43 -2.29
C ASN A 107 -20.07 -9.45 -0.97
N ALA A 108 -19.67 -8.63 0.00
CA ALA A 108 -20.43 -8.52 1.25
C ALA A 108 -21.86 -8.02 1.01
N GLN A 109 -22.03 -7.05 0.10
CA GLN A 109 -23.36 -6.55 -0.23
C GLN A 109 -24.20 -7.56 -0.98
N LEU A 110 -23.59 -8.29 -1.90
CA LEU A 110 -24.29 -9.36 -2.60
C LEU A 110 -24.73 -10.46 -1.62
N LEU A 111 -23.84 -10.83 -0.70
CA LEU A 111 -24.16 -11.82 0.33
C LEU A 111 -25.32 -11.34 1.21
N ARG A 112 -25.32 -10.08 1.60
CA ARG A 112 -26.40 -9.49 2.40
C ARG A 112 -27.72 -9.55 1.67
N ARG A 113 -27.73 -9.47 0.34
CA ARG A 113 -28.92 -9.57 -0.50
C ARG A 113 -29.26 -11.01 -0.88
N GLU A 114 -28.54 -11.99 -0.31
CA GLU A 114 -28.71 -13.40 -0.59
C GLU A 114 -28.46 -13.75 -2.07
N GLU A 115 -27.55 -12.99 -2.70
CA GLU A 115 -27.16 -13.20 -4.09
C GLU A 115 -25.90 -14.08 -4.16
N PRO A 116 -25.73 -14.87 -5.24
CA PRO A 116 -24.51 -15.66 -5.41
C PRO A 116 -23.26 -14.78 -5.55
N LEU A 117 -22.14 -15.26 -5.03
CA LEU A 117 -20.86 -14.54 -5.10
C LEU A 117 -19.97 -15.02 -6.23
N GLY A 118 -20.07 -16.27 -6.63
CA GLY A 118 -19.23 -16.82 -7.66
C GLY A 118 -19.97 -17.07 -8.94
N GLY A 119 -19.22 -17.40 -10.01
CA GLY A 119 -19.80 -17.81 -11.27
C GLY A 119 -20.43 -16.71 -12.10
N ASP A 120 -20.08 -15.51 -11.83
CA ASP A 120 -20.65 -14.36 -12.57
C ASP A 120 -19.94 -14.11 -13.89
#